data_3057ce6f168715f672d4705705ce9f4a
#
_entry.id   3057ce6f168715f672d4705705ce9f4a
#
_cell.length_a   1.000
_cell.length_b   1.000
_cell.length_c   1.000
_cell.angle_alpha   90.00
_cell.angle_beta   90.00
_cell.angle_gamma   90.00
#
_symmetry.space_group_name_H-M   'P 1'
#
loop_
_entity.id
_entity.type
_entity.pdbx_description
1 polymer ?
#
loop_
_entity_poly.entity_id
_entity_poly.type
_entity_poly.pdbx_seq_one_letter_code
_entity_poly.pdbx_strand_id
1 'polypeptide(L)'
;MVNNSVYLNVFNNLKIDITDELKNGNFTELNIERDKMIFNVTIQYPRVINVDSVALIRQRFNEFFCKEGQFKQINITFKYLDNSISDDMLLRYYNYIVNIFESKKPRYTILKPIHKGVMDGNLKLYVATSDEIETIQPLLDEINKIFKLYGLNNSCVAEISSFEVPIEKLIEERIIQEDEKIKQ
;
A
#
# COMPACT_ATOMS: atom_id res chain seq x y z
N MET A 1 28.61 0.43 4.81
CA MET A 1 27.68 1.44 4.24
C MET A 1 27.82 1.38 2.73
N VAL A 2 26.76 0.98 2.03
CA VAL A 2 26.73 1.14 0.58
C VAL A 2 26.66 2.64 0.32
N ASN A 3 27.60 3.15 -0.47
CA ASN A 3 27.75 4.57 -0.71
C ASN A 3 26.51 5.13 -1.41
N ASN A 4 25.99 6.28 -0.96
CA ASN A 4 24.85 6.98 -1.60
C ASN A 4 25.08 7.20 -3.12
N SER A 5 26.35 7.30 -3.56
CA SER A 5 26.68 7.41 -4.99
C SER A 5 26.20 6.21 -5.83
N VAL A 6 26.22 5.00 -5.28
CA VAL A 6 25.71 3.80 -5.99
C VAL A 6 24.21 3.89 -6.16
N TYR A 7 23.51 4.31 -5.11
CA TYR A 7 22.07 4.53 -5.14
C TYR A 7 21.68 5.55 -6.22
N LEU A 8 22.32 6.73 -6.20
CA LEU A 8 22.04 7.79 -7.18
C LEU A 8 22.33 7.34 -8.62
N ASN A 9 23.43 6.62 -8.85
CA ASN A 9 23.76 6.10 -10.17
C ASN A 9 22.73 5.08 -10.68
N VAL A 10 22.29 4.17 -9.81
CA VAL A 10 21.26 3.18 -10.17
C VAL A 10 19.95 3.89 -10.52
N PHE A 11 19.51 4.84 -9.71
CA PHE A 11 18.25 5.58 -9.95
C PHE A 11 18.32 6.38 -11.26
N ASN A 12 19.45 7.02 -11.56
CA ASN A 12 19.65 7.70 -12.83
C ASN A 12 19.57 6.73 -14.03
N ASN A 13 20.18 5.56 -13.92
CA ASN A 13 20.12 4.53 -14.96
C ASN A 13 18.71 3.99 -15.16
N LEU A 14 17.93 3.89 -14.09
CA LEU A 14 16.52 3.50 -14.10
C LEU A 14 15.58 4.64 -14.57
N LYS A 15 16.14 5.82 -14.87
CA LYS A 15 15.36 7.03 -15.23
C LYS A 15 14.32 7.39 -14.15
N ILE A 16 14.74 7.32 -12.90
CA ILE A 16 13.97 7.80 -11.75
C ILE A 16 14.51 9.17 -11.37
N ASP A 17 13.66 10.18 -11.42
CA ASP A 17 14.03 11.53 -11.01
C ASP A 17 14.32 11.58 -9.51
N ILE A 18 15.48 12.13 -9.16
CA ILE A 18 15.89 12.27 -7.77
C ILE A 18 15.24 13.52 -7.17
N THR A 19 14.09 13.33 -6.58
CA THR A 19 13.36 14.37 -5.84
C THR A 19 13.99 14.61 -4.47
N ASP A 20 13.56 15.67 -3.77
CA ASP A 20 13.98 15.94 -2.39
C ASP A 20 13.67 14.77 -1.43
N GLU A 21 12.59 14.06 -1.68
CA GLU A 21 12.19 12.86 -0.94
C GLU A 21 13.17 11.70 -1.16
N LEU A 22 13.66 11.51 -2.37
CA LEU A 22 14.47 10.37 -2.77
C LEU A 22 15.99 10.60 -2.65
N LYS A 23 16.46 11.83 -2.58
CA LYS A 23 17.91 12.17 -2.63
C LYS A 23 18.75 11.56 -1.49
N ASN A 24 18.14 11.26 -0.36
CA ASN A 24 18.80 10.72 0.82
C ASN A 24 18.58 9.20 1.00
N GLY A 25 18.17 8.52 -0.06
CA GLY A 25 18.05 7.06 -0.07
C GLY A 25 19.41 6.36 -0.12
N ASN A 26 19.44 5.14 0.42
CA ASN A 26 20.61 4.25 0.37
C ASN A 26 20.17 2.81 0.17
N PHE A 27 20.95 2.04 -0.58
CA PHE A 27 20.85 0.59 -0.53
C PHE A 27 21.51 0.08 0.74
N THR A 28 20.77 -0.64 1.57
CA THR A 28 21.31 -1.26 2.79
C THR A 28 21.58 -2.74 2.61
N GLU A 29 20.90 -3.36 1.65
CA GLU A 29 21.07 -4.77 1.34
C GLU A 29 20.84 -5.01 -0.15
N LEU A 30 21.76 -5.75 -0.77
CA LEU A 30 21.66 -6.21 -2.15
C LEU A 30 22.04 -7.70 -2.15
N ASN A 31 21.10 -8.57 -2.45
CA ASN A 31 21.32 -10.02 -2.46
C ASN A 31 20.75 -10.67 -3.71
N ILE A 32 21.52 -11.53 -4.35
CA ILE A 32 21.13 -12.26 -5.55
C ILE A 32 21.07 -13.76 -5.24
N GLU A 33 19.88 -14.33 -5.30
CA GLU A 33 19.65 -15.77 -5.26
C GLU A 33 19.79 -16.33 -6.69
N ARG A 34 21.00 -16.70 -7.06
CA ARG A 34 21.36 -17.08 -8.45
C ARG A 34 20.53 -18.25 -8.97
N ASP A 35 20.37 -19.28 -8.16
CA ASP A 35 19.63 -20.51 -8.53
C ASP A 35 18.16 -20.25 -8.85
N LYS A 36 17.56 -19.26 -8.19
CA LYS A 36 16.17 -18.85 -8.38
C LYS A 36 16.03 -17.67 -9.35
N MET A 37 17.12 -17.02 -9.72
CA MET A 37 17.12 -15.76 -10.46
C MET A 37 16.30 -14.67 -9.77
N ILE A 38 16.44 -14.53 -8.44
CA ILE A 38 15.77 -13.52 -7.63
C ILE A 38 16.78 -12.47 -7.17
N PHE A 39 16.40 -11.20 -7.32
CA PHE A 39 17.17 -10.07 -6.81
C PHE A 39 16.42 -9.43 -5.66
N ASN A 40 17.02 -9.44 -4.47
CA ASN A 40 16.49 -8.83 -3.26
C ASN A 40 17.21 -7.51 -3.00
N VAL A 41 16.46 -6.44 -2.87
CA VAL A 41 16.95 -5.08 -2.66
C VAL A 41 16.29 -4.48 -1.44
N THR A 42 17.07 -3.93 -0.51
CA THR A 42 16.54 -3.13 0.59
C THR A 42 17.01 -1.68 0.42
N ILE A 43 16.05 -0.77 0.40
CA ILE A 43 16.28 0.67 0.28
C ILE A 43 15.87 1.35 1.58
N GLN A 44 16.75 2.15 2.14
CA GLN A 44 16.50 2.91 3.35
C GLN A 44 16.37 4.39 3.06
N TYR A 45 15.36 5.03 3.64
CA TYR A 45 15.14 6.47 3.62
C TYR A 45 15.06 7.05 5.03
N PRO A 46 15.32 8.35 5.20
CA PRO A 46 15.14 9.02 6.49
C PRO A 46 13.71 9.01 7.01
N ARG A 47 12.73 9.10 6.11
CA ARG A 47 11.29 9.16 6.41
C ARG A 47 10.50 8.33 5.41
N VAL A 48 9.25 8.02 5.77
CA VAL A 48 8.30 7.35 4.87
C VAL A 48 8.14 8.18 3.59
N ILE A 49 8.40 7.56 2.44
CA ILE A 49 8.24 8.18 1.13
C ILE A 49 6.79 8.07 0.64
N ASN A 50 6.41 8.89 -0.33
CA ASN A 50 5.09 8.84 -0.93
C ASN A 50 4.86 7.48 -1.63
N VAL A 51 3.63 6.97 -1.55
CA VAL A 51 3.27 5.70 -2.21
C VAL A 51 3.49 5.73 -3.72
N ASP A 52 3.33 6.90 -4.37
CA ASP A 52 3.59 7.05 -5.80
C ASP A 52 5.09 6.86 -6.11
N SER A 53 5.97 7.29 -5.22
CA SER A 53 7.42 7.02 -5.31
C SER A 53 7.74 5.54 -5.15
N VAL A 54 7.08 4.85 -4.21
CA VAL A 54 7.20 3.39 -4.05
C VAL A 54 6.74 2.67 -5.32
N ALA A 55 5.62 3.08 -5.89
CA ALA A 55 5.08 2.51 -7.12
C ALA A 55 6.04 2.67 -8.30
N LEU A 56 6.57 3.89 -8.48
CA LEU A 56 7.53 4.20 -9.54
C LEU A 56 8.82 3.38 -9.40
N ILE A 57 9.40 3.33 -8.21
CA ILE A 57 10.63 2.55 -7.94
C ILE A 57 10.39 1.08 -8.30
N ARG A 58 9.32 0.48 -7.81
CA ARG A 58 8.98 -0.92 -8.09
C ARG A 58 8.81 -1.17 -9.58
N GLN A 59 8.10 -0.29 -10.28
CA GLN A 59 7.89 -0.39 -11.72
C GLN A 59 9.21 -0.33 -12.47
N ARG A 60 10.05 0.66 -12.21
CA ARG A 60 11.32 0.87 -12.92
C ARG A 60 12.33 -0.26 -12.68
N PHE A 61 12.45 -0.73 -11.44
CA PHE A 61 13.28 -1.89 -11.14
C PHE A 61 12.81 -3.14 -11.88
N ASN A 62 11.49 -3.39 -11.88
CA ASN A 62 10.94 -4.55 -12.59
C ASN A 62 11.13 -4.44 -14.10
N GLU A 63 10.92 -3.27 -14.68
CA GLU A 63 11.13 -3.03 -16.12
C GLU A 63 12.57 -3.25 -16.52
N PHE A 64 13.52 -2.77 -15.76
CA PHE A 64 14.94 -2.86 -16.10
C PHE A 64 15.50 -4.27 -15.87
N PHE A 65 15.23 -4.88 -14.73
CA PHE A 65 15.89 -6.13 -14.34
C PHE A 65 15.15 -7.39 -14.76
N CYS A 66 13.80 -7.36 -14.85
CA CYS A 66 13.01 -8.53 -15.19
C CYS A 66 12.68 -8.61 -16.69
N LYS A 67 12.36 -7.49 -17.36
CA LYS A 67 11.98 -7.52 -18.78
C LYS A 67 13.16 -7.86 -19.71
N GLU A 68 14.37 -7.49 -19.31
CA GLU A 68 15.60 -7.84 -20.05
C GLU A 68 16.09 -9.27 -19.73
N GLY A 69 15.34 -10.04 -18.93
CA GLY A 69 15.61 -11.45 -18.69
C GLY A 69 16.75 -11.75 -17.70
N GLN A 70 17.26 -10.73 -17.00
CA GLN A 70 18.33 -10.90 -16.01
C GLN A 70 17.84 -11.62 -14.76
N PHE A 71 16.61 -11.29 -14.32
CA PHE A 71 15.97 -11.88 -13.14
C PHE A 71 14.53 -12.27 -13.43
N LYS A 72 14.05 -13.32 -12.76
CA LYS A 72 12.63 -13.72 -12.79
C LYS A 72 11.79 -12.86 -11.86
N GLN A 73 12.38 -12.40 -10.77
CA GLN A 73 11.70 -11.65 -9.73
C GLN A 73 12.64 -10.66 -9.04
N ILE A 74 12.10 -9.51 -8.69
CA ILE A 74 12.74 -8.55 -7.80
C ILE A 74 11.86 -8.35 -6.58
N ASN A 75 12.46 -8.45 -5.41
CA ASN A 75 11.85 -8.14 -4.14
C ASN A 75 12.48 -6.84 -3.62
N ILE A 76 11.67 -5.80 -3.48
CA ILE A 76 12.12 -4.52 -2.94
C ILE A 76 11.49 -4.35 -1.57
N THR A 77 12.33 -4.18 -0.56
CA THR A 77 11.94 -3.87 0.82
C THR A 77 12.34 -2.43 1.12
N PHE A 78 11.45 -1.68 1.73
CA PHE A 78 11.71 -0.32 2.19
C PHE A 78 11.92 -0.31 3.69
N LYS A 79 12.87 0.51 4.15
CA LYS A 79 13.14 0.79 5.57
C LYS A 79 13.17 2.29 5.79
N TYR A 80 12.69 2.73 6.93
CA TYR A 80 12.69 4.14 7.31
C TYR A 80 13.32 4.32 8.68
N LEU A 81 14.10 5.41 8.86
CA LEU A 81 14.65 5.78 10.17
C LEU A 81 13.55 6.38 11.05
N ASP A 82 12.65 7.13 10.45
CA ASP A 82 11.44 7.65 11.07
C ASP A 82 10.23 7.08 10.31
N ASN A 83 9.45 6.24 10.99
CA ASN A 83 8.27 5.57 10.45
C ASN A 83 6.98 6.38 10.62
N SER A 84 7.07 7.64 11.03
CA SER A 84 5.89 8.51 11.16
C SER A 84 5.20 8.65 9.80
N ILE A 85 3.91 8.45 9.79
CA ILE A 85 3.07 8.53 8.60
C ILE A 85 1.76 9.25 8.93
N SER A 86 1.29 10.12 8.05
CA SER A 86 -0.02 10.75 8.20
C SER A 86 -1.15 9.78 7.88
N ASP A 87 -2.33 10.03 8.45
CA ASP A 87 -3.53 9.23 8.21
C ASP A 87 -3.88 9.17 6.72
N ASP A 88 -3.79 10.30 6.02
CA ASP A 88 -4.01 10.38 4.58
C ASP A 88 -3.03 9.50 3.80
N MET A 89 -1.74 9.56 4.13
CA MET A 89 -0.72 8.75 3.48
C MET A 89 -0.95 7.26 3.74
N LEU A 90 -1.33 6.88 4.95
CA LEU A 90 -1.64 5.48 5.28
C LEU A 90 -2.82 4.95 4.47
N LEU A 91 -3.88 5.77 4.32
CA LEU A 91 -5.02 5.44 3.45
C LEU A 91 -4.60 5.31 1.98
N ARG A 92 -3.71 6.15 1.48
CA ARG A 92 -3.19 6.05 0.12
C ARG A 92 -2.39 4.77 -0.11
N TYR A 93 -1.55 4.36 0.84
CA TYR A 93 -0.85 3.08 0.80
C TYR A 93 -1.83 1.90 0.75
N TYR A 94 -2.83 1.91 1.62
CA TYR A 94 -3.86 0.88 1.62
C TYR A 94 -4.59 0.79 0.28
N ASN A 95 -5.08 1.90 -0.24
CA ASN A 95 -5.80 1.94 -1.50
C ASN A 95 -4.92 1.45 -2.68
N TYR A 96 -3.65 1.84 -2.71
CA TYR A 96 -2.70 1.37 -3.71
C TYR A 96 -2.54 -0.16 -3.67
N ILE A 97 -2.36 -0.73 -2.48
CA ILE A 97 -2.21 -2.18 -2.30
C ILE A 97 -3.48 -2.93 -2.70
N VAL A 98 -4.64 -2.47 -2.25
CA VAL A 98 -5.94 -3.07 -2.61
C VAL A 98 -6.15 -3.05 -4.11
N ASN A 99 -5.85 -1.95 -4.78
CA ASN A 99 -5.99 -1.84 -6.24
C ASN A 99 -5.07 -2.82 -6.99
N ILE A 100 -3.83 -3.01 -6.53
CA ILE A 100 -2.92 -4.00 -7.12
C ILE A 100 -3.45 -5.41 -6.94
N PHE A 101 -3.90 -5.74 -5.73
CA PHE A 101 -4.43 -7.07 -5.45
C PHE A 101 -5.72 -7.35 -6.20
N GLU A 102 -6.64 -6.39 -6.27
CA GLU A 102 -7.90 -6.52 -7.00
C GLU A 102 -7.68 -6.85 -8.48
N SER A 103 -6.68 -6.20 -9.12
CA SER A 103 -6.34 -6.46 -10.52
C SER A 103 -5.91 -7.91 -10.79
N LYS A 104 -5.41 -8.60 -9.77
CA LYS A 104 -4.93 -9.98 -9.84
C LYS A 104 -5.89 -11.00 -9.22
N LYS A 105 -6.63 -10.59 -8.20
CA LYS A 105 -7.50 -11.42 -7.38
C LYS A 105 -8.83 -10.69 -7.10
N PRO A 106 -9.89 -10.94 -7.88
CA PRO A 106 -11.17 -10.22 -7.75
C PRO A 106 -11.78 -10.21 -6.34
N ARG A 107 -11.44 -11.18 -5.48
CA ARG A 107 -11.92 -11.26 -4.09
C ARG A 107 -11.65 -9.99 -3.28
N TYR A 108 -10.64 -9.19 -3.63
CA TYR A 108 -10.33 -7.93 -2.95
C TYR A 108 -11.38 -6.84 -3.17
N THR A 109 -12.28 -6.99 -4.15
CA THR A 109 -13.39 -6.07 -4.39
C THR A 109 -14.29 -5.90 -3.16
N ILE A 110 -14.41 -6.92 -2.32
CA ILE A 110 -15.23 -6.87 -1.08
C ILE A 110 -14.75 -5.83 -0.08
N LEU A 111 -13.48 -5.41 -0.13
CA LEU A 111 -12.92 -4.42 0.77
C LEU A 111 -13.30 -2.98 0.41
N LYS A 112 -13.71 -2.71 -0.83
CA LYS A 112 -13.99 -1.34 -1.31
C LYS A 112 -15.14 -0.66 -0.59
N PRO A 113 -16.32 -1.31 -0.42
CA PRO A 113 -17.47 -0.67 0.21
C PRO A 113 -17.32 -0.54 1.74
N ILE A 114 -16.33 -1.20 2.35
CA ILE A 114 -16.18 -1.19 3.80
C ILE A 114 -15.73 0.19 4.26
N HIS A 115 -16.44 0.74 5.24
CA HIS A 115 -16.06 2.00 5.88
C HIS A 115 -14.72 1.82 6.62
N LYS A 116 -13.85 2.80 6.49
CA LYS A 116 -12.51 2.76 7.07
C LYS A 116 -12.11 4.09 7.69
N GLY A 117 -11.28 4.02 8.70
CA GLY A 117 -10.70 5.17 9.37
C GLY A 117 -9.33 4.83 9.94
N VAL A 118 -8.57 5.85 10.32
CA VAL A 118 -7.30 5.67 11.01
C VAL A 118 -7.49 6.03 12.48
N MET A 119 -7.08 5.12 13.36
CA MET A 119 -7.13 5.32 14.80
C MET A 119 -5.90 4.69 15.45
N ASP A 120 -5.25 5.46 16.35
CA ASP A 120 -4.02 5.02 17.03
C ASP A 120 -2.91 4.54 16.07
N GLY A 121 -2.79 5.20 14.90
CA GLY A 121 -1.81 4.88 13.88
C GLY A 121 -2.11 3.62 13.07
N ASN A 122 -3.27 2.99 13.25
CA ASN A 122 -3.68 1.81 12.49
C ASN A 122 -4.92 2.10 11.63
N LEU A 123 -4.99 1.42 10.49
CA LEU A 123 -6.15 1.46 9.63
C LEU A 123 -7.19 0.46 10.13
N LYS A 124 -8.39 0.95 10.45
CA LYS A 124 -9.53 0.14 10.87
C LYS A 124 -10.57 0.05 9.77
N LEU A 125 -10.99 -1.18 9.49
CA LEU A 125 -12.13 -1.49 8.64
C LEU A 125 -13.32 -1.83 9.54
N TYR A 126 -14.40 -1.10 9.39
CA TYR A 126 -15.60 -1.27 10.23
C TYR A 126 -16.62 -2.16 9.52
N VAL A 127 -16.92 -3.28 10.13
CA VAL A 127 -17.88 -4.28 9.64
C VAL A 127 -19.01 -4.49 10.63
N ALA A 128 -20.12 -5.09 10.20
CA ALA A 128 -21.30 -5.26 11.01
C ALA A 128 -21.26 -6.52 11.89
N THR A 129 -20.58 -7.58 11.43
CA THR A 129 -20.62 -8.91 12.06
C THR A 129 -19.24 -9.55 12.19
N SER A 130 -19.13 -10.52 13.09
CA SER A 130 -17.93 -11.35 13.24
C SER A 130 -17.66 -12.21 12.00
N ASP A 131 -18.70 -12.66 11.31
CA ASP A 131 -18.55 -13.47 10.09
C ASP A 131 -17.91 -12.66 8.96
N GLU A 132 -18.19 -11.37 8.88
CA GLU A 132 -17.52 -10.45 7.95
C GLU A 132 -16.03 -10.30 8.30
N ILE A 133 -15.69 -10.24 9.61
CA ILE A 133 -14.27 -10.22 10.04
C ILE A 133 -13.57 -11.49 9.55
N GLU A 134 -14.13 -12.67 9.81
CA GLU A 134 -13.54 -13.94 9.38
C GLU A 134 -13.35 -13.99 7.87
N THR A 135 -14.29 -13.44 7.11
CA THR A 135 -14.22 -13.40 5.64
C THR A 135 -13.09 -12.52 5.13
N ILE A 136 -12.87 -11.34 5.72
CA ILE A 136 -11.87 -10.39 5.24
C ILE A 136 -10.48 -10.56 5.90
N GLN A 137 -10.38 -11.23 7.05
CA GLN A 137 -9.13 -11.37 7.80
C GLN A 137 -7.95 -11.91 6.94
N PRO A 138 -8.12 -12.95 6.10
CA PRO A 138 -7.04 -13.42 5.24
C PRO A 138 -6.55 -12.35 4.25
N LEU A 139 -7.43 -11.46 3.80
CA LEU A 139 -7.07 -10.35 2.90
C LEU A 139 -6.29 -9.28 3.66
N LEU A 140 -6.71 -8.97 4.89
CA LEU A 140 -5.99 -8.02 5.74
C LEU A 140 -4.60 -8.54 6.11
N ASP A 141 -4.44 -9.82 6.34
CA ASP A 141 -3.15 -10.45 6.62
C ASP A 141 -2.19 -10.31 5.43
N GLU A 142 -2.68 -10.47 4.20
CA GLU A 142 -1.89 -10.22 2.99
C GLU A 142 -1.50 -8.72 2.88
N ILE A 143 -2.41 -7.81 3.15
CA ILE A 143 -2.14 -6.35 3.15
C ILE A 143 -1.08 -6.01 4.20
N ASN A 144 -1.20 -6.55 5.41
CA ASN A 144 -0.25 -6.31 6.49
C ASN A 144 1.17 -6.81 6.16
N LYS A 145 1.30 -7.92 5.42
CA LYS A 145 2.59 -8.38 4.90
C LYS A 145 3.20 -7.35 3.94
N ILE A 146 2.39 -6.75 3.07
CA ILE A 146 2.87 -5.72 2.15
C ILE A 146 3.21 -4.41 2.89
N PHE A 147 2.43 -4.02 3.91
CA PHE A 147 2.80 -2.89 4.76
C PHE A 147 4.20 -3.05 5.33
N LYS A 148 4.54 -4.24 5.84
CA LYS A 148 5.90 -4.53 6.36
C LYS A 148 6.97 -4.45 5.27
N LEU A 149 6.71 -4.97 4.07
CA LEU A 149 7.63 -4.86 2.93
C LEU A 149 7.86 -3.40 2.52
N TYR A 150 6.84 -2.56 2.66
CA TYR A 150 6.94 -1.13 2.38
C TYR A 150 7.49 -0.32 3.56
N GLY A 151 7.93 -0.99 4.63
CA GLY A 151 8.56 -0.38 5.80
C GLY A 151 7.59 0.27 6.77
N LEU A 152 6.29 0.05 6.62
CA LEU A 152 5.28 0.60 7.53
C LEU A 152 5.15 -0.24 8.78
N ASN A 153 5.10 0.42 9.93
CA ASN A 153 4.85 -0.21 11.24
C ASN A 153 3.36 -0.29 11.58
N ASN A 154 2.51 0.28 10.73
CA ASN A 154 1.08 0.35 10.88
C ASN A 154 0.43 -0.99 10.53
N SER A 155 -0.75 -1.25 11.08
CA SER A 155 -1.56 -2.42 10.79
C SER A 155 -2.90 -2.04 10.19
N CYS A 156 -3.46 -2.97 9.41
CA CYS A 156 -4.83 -2.93 8.94
C CYS A 156 -5.61 -3.99 9.70
N VAL A 157 -6.66 -3.58 10.41
CA VAL A 157 -7.46 -4.45 11.30
C VAL A 157 -8.95 -4.27 11.05
N ALA A 158 -9.73 -5.34 11.22
CA ALA A 158 -11.19 -5.27 11.18
C ALA A 158 -11.75 -5.09 12.60
N GLU A 159 -12.80 -4.28 12.72
CA GLU A 159 -13.48 -4.01 13.97
C GLU A 159 -14.99 -4.00 13.75
N ILE A 160 -15.73 -4.60 14.68
CA ILE A 160 -17.19 -4.51 14.66
C ILE A 160 -17.57 -3.10 15.08
N SER A 161 -18.26 -2.40 14.19
CA SER A 161 -18.84 -1.12 14.46
C SER A 161 -20.35 -1.26 14.65
N SER A 162 -20.83 -0.92 15.82
CA SER A 162 -22.26 -0.65 16.05
C SER A 162 -22.62 0.74 15.51
N PHE A 163 -22.27 1.05 14.27
CA PHE A 163 -22.93 2.15 13.59
C PHE A 163 -24.36 1.70 13.30
N GLU A 164 -25.25 1.89 14.25
CA GLU A 164 -26.63 2.19 13.92
C GLU A 164 -26.57 3.47 13.06
N VAL A 165 -26.61 3.30 11.75
CA VAL A 165 -26.95 4.42 10.87
C VAL A 165 -28.32 4.84 11.39
N PRO A 166 -28.49 6.06 11.92
CA PRO A 166 -29.78 6.45 12.41
C PRO A 166 -30.80 6.24 11.29
N ILE A 167 -31.81 5.44 11.52
CA ILE A 167 -32.86 5.13 10.52
C ILE A 167 -33.39 6.42 9.89
N GLU A 168 -33.36 7.52 10.60
CA GLU A 168 -33.66 8.88 10.17
C GLU A 168 -32.77 9.34 8.98
N LYS A 169 -31.47 9.08 8.99
CA LYS A 169 -30.59 9.42 7.86
C LYS A 169 -30.85 8.58 6.61
N LEU A 170 -31.17 7.30 6.78
CA LEU A 170 -31.54 6.42 5.64
C LEU A 170 -32.89 6.83 5.04
N ILE A 171 -33.80 7.35 5.85
CA ILE A 171 -35.10 7.86 5.39
C ILE A 171 -34.90 9.18 4.64
N GLU A 172 -34.08 10.10 5.17
CA GLU A 172 -33.77 11.37 4.50
C GLU A 172 -33.06 11.16 3.15
N GLU A 173 -32.08 10.27 3.08
CA GLU A 173 -31.39 9.95 1.81
C GLU A 173 -32.33 9.30 0.78
N ARG A 174 -33.28 8.45 1.21
CA ARG A 174 -34.30 7.89 0.31
C ARG A 174 -35.28 8.94 -0.19
N ILE A 175 -35.72 9.84 0.67
CA ILE A 175 -36.65 10.93 0.29
C ILE A 175 -35.99 11.85 -0.74
N ILE A 176 -34.69 12.20 -0.53
CA ILE A 176 -33.93 13.03 -1.48
C ILE A 176 -33.80 12.32 -2.84
N GLN A 177 -33.51 11.02 -2.86
CA GLN A 177 -33.38 10.26 -4.10
C GLN A 177 -34.71 10.06 -4.85
N GLU A 178 -35.83 9.95 -4.14
CA GLU A 178 -37.17 9.89 -4.74
C GLU A 178 -37.61 11.24 -5.28
N ASP A 179 -37.35 12.32 -4.60
CA ASP A 179 -37.65 13.69 -5.06
C ASP A 179 -36.81 14.09 -6.30
N GLU A 180 -35.56 13.62 -6.41
CA GLU A 180 -34.74 13.84 -7.58
C GLU A 180 -35.23 13.04 -8.82
N LYS A 181 -35.80 11.85 -8.61
CA LYS A 181 -36.40 11.05 -9.68
C LYS A 181 -37.73 11.60 -10.19
N ILE A 182 -38.47 12.32 -9.36
CA ILE A 182 -39.76 12.94 -9.73
C ILE A 182 -39.54 14.24 -10.52
N LYS A 183 -38.37 14.87 -10.41
CA LYS A 183 -38.01 16.11 -11.10
C LYS A 183 -37.36 15.88 -12.48
N GLN A 184 -37.17 14.65 -12.88
CA GLN A 184 -36.74 14.23 -14.23
C GLN A 184 -37.94 13.75 -15.06
#